data_8690196e770da3adf1df4444ffb78e88
#
_entry.id   8690196e770da3adf1df4444ffb78e88
#
_cell.length_a   1.000
_cell.length_b   1.000
_cell.length_c   1.000
_cell.angle_alpha   90.00
_cell.angle_beta   90.00
_cell.angle_gamma   90.00
#
_symmetry.space_group_name_H-M   'P 1'
#
loop_
_entity.id
_entity.type
_entity.pdbx_description
1 polymer ?
#
loop_
_entity_poly.entity_id
_entity_poly.type
_entity_poly.pdbx_seq_one_letter_code
_entity_poly.pdbx_strand_id
1 'polypeptide(L)'
;HILNFHIDERESELIRKLFSKPHITLKDNATWALGIITGNNNRLCQKENREGLVPIFRGKDIFKDKIAEPTLFIDANLEGCRQVADIDCYKAKEKIVYRFICNNIVCHCDAEQRYILNSANLFILNDDFPLSHSQVADLLNSDTMNWLFRSIFNTHKILRGDLEQLP
;
A
#
# COMPACT_ATOMS: atom_id res chain seq x y z
N HIS A 1 12.68 -2.71 -21.20
CA HIS A 1 14.08 -2.48 -20.79
C HIS A 1 14.10 -1.39 -19.73
N ILE A 2 14.28 -1.77 -18.47
CA ILE A 2 14.52 -0.83 -17.37
C ILE A 2 16.04 -0.58 -17.39
N LEU A 3 16.44 0.59 -17.86
CA LEU A 3 17.83 1.05 -17.77
C LEU A 3 17.99 1.75 -16.41
N ASN A 4 18.54 1.05 -15.44
CA ASN A 4 18.90 1.66 -14.16
C ASN A 4 20.41 1.97 -14.16
N PHE A 5 20.78 3.25 -14.18
CA PHE A 5 22.16 3.72 -14.19
C PHE A 5 22.85 3.68 -12.80
N HIS A 6 22.15 3.20 -11.78
CA HIS A 6 22.61 3.24 -10.38
C HIS A 6 23.00 1.88 -9.81
N ILE A 7 22.88 0.80 -10.57
CA ILE A 7 23.23 -0.55 -10.15
C ILE A 7 24.47 -1.03 -10.88
N ASP A 8 25.32 -1.77 -10.18
CA ASP A 8 26.51 -2.37 -10.78
C ASP A 8 26.16 -3.61 -11.65
N GLU A 9 27.16 -4.15 -12.35
CA GLU A 9 26.97 -5.28 -13.25
C GLU A 9 26.49 -6.55 -12.52
N ARG A 10 27.01 -6.76 -11.31
CA ARG A 10 26.67 -7.91 -10.45
C ARG A 10 25.21 -7.83 -9.96
N GLU A 11 24.77 -6.66 -9.53
CA GLU A 11 23.38 -6.43 -9.14
C GLU A 11 22.43 -6.61 -10.34
N SER A 12 22.82 -6.11 -11.53
CA SER A 12 22.06 -6.30 -12.76
C SER A 12 21.92 -7.78 -13.14
N GLU A 13 22.96 -8.57 -12.92
CA GLU A 13 22.91 -10.02 -13.18
C GLU A 13 22.00 -10.73 -12.18
N LEU A 14 22.06 -10.38 -10.90
CA LEU A 14 21.17 -10.92 -9.86
C LEU A 14 19.71 -10.61 -10.16
N ILE A 15 19.39 -9.38 -10.53
CA ILE A 15 18.02 -8.99 -10.90
C ILE A 15 17.54 -9.77 -12.10
N ARG A 16 18.34 -9.89 -13.18
CA ARG A 16 17.98 -10.70 -14.34
C ARG A 16 17.73 -12.17 -13.98
N LYS A 17 18.55 -12.73 -13.09
CA LYS A 17 18.40 -14.09 -12.60
C LYS A 17 17.12 -14.28 -11.79
N LEU A 18 16.73 -13.30 -10.94
CA LEU A 18 15.46 -13.34 -10.22
C LEU A 18 14.28 -13.36 -11.20
N PHE A 19 14.24 -12.42 -12.13
CA PHE A 19 13.16 -12.33 -13.13
C PHE A 19 13.11 -13.48 -14.15
N SER A 20 14.19 -14.23 -14.31
CA SER A 20 14.20 -15.43 -15.15
C SER A 20 13.56 -16.65 -14.50
N LYS A 21 13.30 -16.62 -13.20
CA LYS A 21 12.61 -17.70 -12.49
C LYS A 21 11.10 -17.56 -12.67
N PRO A 22 10.36 -18.67 -12.71
CA PRO A 22 8.90 -18.63 -12.64
C PRO A 22 8.46 -17.86 -11.37
N HIS A 23 7.62 -16.87 -11.54
CA HIS A 23 7.09 -16.04 -10.45
C HIS A 23 5.66 -15.58 -10.79
N ILE A 24 4.95 -15.14 -9.77
CA ILE A 24 3.61 -14.56 -9.88
C ILE A 24 3.72 -13.12 -9.42
N THR A 25 3.19 -12.20 -10.20
CA THR A 25 3.17 -10.77 -9.86
C THR A 25 1.80 -10.35 -9.34
N LEU A 26 1.71 -9.16 -8.75
CA LEU A 26 0.42 -8.57 -8.35
C LEU A 26 -0.40 -8.06 -9.54
N LYS A 27 0.21 -7.98 -10.73
CA LYS A 27 -0.50 -7.56 -11.95
C LYS A 27 -1.62 -8.56 -12.27
N ASP A 28 -2.81 -8.04 -12.47
CA ASP A 28 -4.05 -8.80 -12.74
C ASP A 28 -4.46 -9.80 -11.62
N ASN A 29 -3.73 -9.81 -10.50
CA ASN A 29 -3.95 -10.67 -9.34
C ASN A 29 -4.41 -9.91 -8.09
N ALA A 30 -4.69 -8.61 -8.21
CA ALA A 30 -5.15 -7.79 -7.11
C ALA A 30 -6.09 -6.68 -7.56
N THR A 31 -7.04 -6.34 -6.71
CA THR A 31 -7.91 -5.16 -6.82
C THR A 31 -7.29 -4.01 -6.06
N TRP A 32 -7.12 -2.87 -6.70
CA TRP A 32 -6.42 -1.69 -6.16
C TRP A 32 -7.37 -0.54 -5.86
N ALA A 33 -7.15 0.14 -4.74
CA ALA A 33 -7.88 1.35 -4.40
C ALA A 33 -6.96 2.43 -3.80
N LEU A 34 -7.29 3.68 -4.09
CA LEU A 34 -6.62 4.85 -3.50
C LEU A 34 -7.17 5.10 -2.10
N GLY A 35 -6.33 5.64 -1.23
CA GLY A 35 -6.81 6.24 0.00
C GLY A 35 -7.71 7.45 -0.27
N ILE A 36 -8.58 7.76 0.68
CA ILE A 36 -9.59 8.82 0.58
C ILE A 36 -8.93 10.17 0.38
N ILE A 37 -9.37 10.91 -0.65
CA ILE A 37 -8.95 12.29 -0.92
C ILE A 37 -10.04 13.22 -0.39
N THR A 38 -9.81 13.83 0.74
CA THR A 38 -10.77 14.77 1.33
C THR A 38 -10.83 16.10 0.59
N GLY A 39 -9.71 16.49 -0.05
CA GLY A 39 -9.52 17.85 -0.58
C GLY A 39 -9.09 18.86 0.49
N ASN A 40 -9.50 18.70 1.75
CA ASN A 40 -9.06 19.49 2.91
C ASN A 40 -9.17 18.66 4.19
N ASN A 41 -8.07 18.02 4.58
CA ASN A 41 -8.02 17.19 5.78
C ASN A 41 -8.31 18.00 7.06
N ASN A 42 -7.86 19.25 7.14
CA ASN A 42 -8.08 20.08 8.33
C ASN A 42 -9.56 20.40 8.56
N ARG A 43 -10.36 20.41 7.50
CA ARG A 43 -11.80 20.66 7.57
C ARG A 43 -12.59 19.40 7.86
N LEU A 44 -12.22 18.28 7.22
CA LEU A 44 -13.03 17.05 7.26
C LEU A 44 -12.57 16.05 8.31
N CYS A 45 -11.29 16.11 8.74
CA CYS A 45 -10.77 15.21 9.76
C CYS A 45 -10.70 15.90 11.11
N GLN A 46 -11.15 15.24 12.17
CA GLN A 46 -11.16 15.71 13.55
C GLN A 46 -10.18 14.90 14.39
N LYS A 47 -9.66 15.50 15.46
CA LYS A 47 -8.73 14.83 16.39
C LYS A 47 -9.43 14.08 17.53
N GLU A 48 -10.67 14.43 17.78
CA GLU A 48 -11.48 13.83 18.83
C GLU A 48 -12.49 12.87 18.22
N ASN A 49 -12.64 11.72 18.85
CA ASN A 49 -13.70 10.79 18.49
C ASN A 49 -15.05 11.31 18.99
N ARG A 50 -16.06 11.28 18.13
CA ARG A 50 -17.44 11.67 18.45
C ARG A 50 -18.39 10.73 17.74
N GLU A 51 -19.64 10.68 18.18
CA GLU A 51 -20.69 9.92 17.52
C GLU A 51 -20.81 10.28 16.03
N GLY A 52 -20.95 9.28 15.18
CA GLY A 52 -21.01 9.41 13.72
C GLY A 52 -19.63 9.50 13.02
N LEU A 53 -18.54 9.56 13.78
CA LEU A 53 -17.19 9.57 13.22
C LEU A 53 -16.56 8.16 13.27
N VAL A 54 -15.71 7.88 12.29
CA VAL A 54 -14.91 6.65 12.19
C VAL A 54 -13.42 6.99 12.13
N PRO A 55 -12.55 6.11 12.65
CA PRO A 55 -11.11 6.31 12.55
C PRO A 55 -10.65 6.35 11.10
N ILE A 56 -9.70 7.25 10.80
CA ILE A 56 -9.04 7.32 9.49
C ILE A 56 -7.53 7.49 9.67
N PHE A 57 -6.75 6.77 8.86
CA PHE A 57 -5.31 6.62 9.03
C PHE A 57 -4.55 7.23 7.86
N ARG A 58 -3.40 7.82 8.17
CA ARG A 58 -2.45 8.37 7.19
C ARG A 58 -1.37 7.34 6.86
N GLY A 59 -0.65 7.53 5.78
CA GLY A 59 0.51 6.70 5.46
C GLY A 59 1.50 6.60 6.62
N LYS A 60 1.77 7.69 7.34
CA LYS A 60 2.69 7.69 8.51
C LYS A 60 2.21 6.84 9.69
N ASP A 61 0.93 6.52 9.75
CA ASP A 61 0.33 5.72 10.82
C ASP A 61 0.44 4.20 10.53
N ILE A 62 0.91 3.82 9.32
CA ILE A 62 1.11 2.43 8.89
C ILE A 62 2.55 2.04 9.16
N PHE A 63 2.77 0.95 9.86
CA PHE A 63 4.07 0.31 10.12
C PHE A 63 4.05 -1.11 9.57
N LYS A 64 5.19 -1.77 9.49
CA LYS A 64 5.30 -3.14 8.99
C LYS A 64 4.51 -4.14 9.85
N ASP A 65 4.55 -3.96 11.15
CA ASP A 65 3.98 -4.84 12.18
C ASP A 65 2.61 -4.41 12.70
N LYS A 66 2.21 -3.16 12.46
CA LYS A 66 0.96 -2.60 12.99
C LYS A 66 0.50 -1.35 12.26
N ILE A 67 -0.73 -0.95 12.51
CA ILE A 67 -1.24 0.40 12.29
C ILE A 67 -1.34 1.09 13.67
N ALA A 68 -0.89 2.33 13.75
CA ALA A 68 -0.91 3.11 15.00
C ALA A 68 -2.33 3.30 15.53
N GLU A 69 -2.46 3.66 16.81
CA GLU A 69 -3.73 4.10 17.36
C GLU A 69 -4.28 5.31 16.59
N PRO A 70 -5.60 5.38 16.42
CA PRO A 70 -6.22 6.43 15.63
C PRO A 70 -6.04 7.81 16.30
N THR A 71 -5.58 8.77 15.53
CA THR A 71 -5.44 10.17 15.94
C THR A 71 -6.27 11.13 15.09
N LEU A 72 -6.97 10.60 14.10
CA LEU A 72 -7.89 11.32 13.23
C LEU A 72 -9.17 10.50 13.03
N PHE A 73 -10.26 11.24 12.90
CA PHE A 73 -11.59 10.69 12.70
C PHE A 73 -12.28 11.48 11.59
N ILE A 74 -13.15 10.84 10.82
CA ILE A 74 -13.90 11.43 9.72
C ILE A 74 -15.36 10.99 9.80
N ASP A 75 -16.27 11.76 9.23
CA ASP A 75 -17.68 11.37 9.10
C ASP A 75 -17.80 10.01 8.40
N ALA A 76 -18.57 9.10 8.98
CA ALA A 76 -18.76 7.75 8.45
C ALA A 76 -19.39 7.73 7.06
N ASN A 77 -20.16 8.77 6.68
CA ASN A 77 -20.75 8.93 5.36
C ASN A 77 -19.76 9.44 4.32
N LEU A 78 -18.57 9.92 4.75
CA LEU A 78 -17.52 10.48 3.90
C LEU A 78 -17.99 11.70 3.06
N GLU A 79 -19.02 12.41 3.54
CA GLU A 79 -19.54 13.58 2.86
C GLU A 79 -18.49 14.68 2.71
N GLY A 80 -18.51 15.35 1.57
CA GLY A 80 -17.58 16.43 1.25
C GLY A 80 -16.17 15.97 0.87
N CYS A 81 -15.87 14.67 0.87
CA CYS A 81 -14.63 14.13 0.32
C CYS A 81 -14.60 14.31 -1.20
N ARG A 82 -13.45 14.72 -1.71
CA ARG A 82 -13.25 14.94 -3.15
C ARG A 82 -13.28 13.66 -3.96
N GLN A 83 -12.71 12.59 -3.40
CA GLN A 83 -12.66 11.28 -4.06
C GLN A 83 -12.61 10.17 -3.01
N VAL A 84 -13.50 9.22 -3.17
CA VAL A 84 -13.59 7.99 -2.39
C VAL A 84 -13.64 6.84 -3.38
N ALA A 85 -12.81 5.81 -3.19
CA ALA A 85 -12.91 4.57 -3.95
C ALA A 85 -14.15 3.79 -3.49
N ASP A 86 -14.43 2.66 -4.13
CA ASP A 86 -15.51 1.79 -3.68
C ASP A 86 -15.35 1.45 -2.19
N ILE A 87 -16.41 1.65 -1.43
CA ILE A 87 -16.44 1.42 0.01
C ILE A 87 -16.07 -0.02 0.37
N ASP A 88 -16.44 -0.98 -0.47
CA ASP A 88 -16.12 -2.39 -0.26
C ASP A 88 -14.60 -2.65 -0.25
N CYS A 89 -13.82 -1.82 -0.94
CA CYS A 89 -12.36 -1.90 -0.85
C CYS A 89 -11.83 -1.57 0.56
N TYR A 90 -12.42 -0.56 1.22
CA TYR A 90 -12.01 -0.23 2.60
C TYR A 90 -12.55 -1.25 3.60
N LYS A 91 -13.74 -1.79 3.37
CA LYS A 91 -14.43 -2.77 4.22
C LYS A 91 -14.09 -4.22 3.89
N ALA A 92 -13.15 -4.48 3.00
CA ALA A 92 -12.68 -5.83 2.72
C ALA A 92 -12.24 -6.51 4.03
N LYS A 93 -12.54 -7.81 4.15
CA LYS A 93 -12.21 -8.62 5.34
C LYS A 93 -10.71 -8.59 5.62
N GLU A 94 -9.91 -8.66 4.59
CA GLU A 94 -8.46 -8.47 4.60
C GLU A 94 -8.04 -7.63 3.41
N LYS A 95 -7.09 -6.75 3.61
CA LYS A 95 -6.45 -5.95 2.56
C LYS A 95 -5.04 -5.59 2.96
N ILE A 96 -4.21 -5.28 2.00
CA ILE A 96 -2.88 -4.73 2.27
C ILE A 96 -2.95 -3.22 2.09
N VAL A 97 -2.62 -2.48 3.15
CA VAL A 97 -2.48 -1.02 3.12
C VAL A 97 -0.99 -0.67 3.07
N TYR A 98 -0.60 0.32 2.28
CA TYR A 98 0.80 0.69 2.14
C TYR A 98 0.99 2.20 2.06
N ARG A 99 2.16 2.67 2.52
CA ARG A 99 2.55 4.08 2.42
C ARG A 99 2.76 4.47 0.96
N PHE A 100 2.11 5.56 0.54
CA PHE A 100 2.30 6.07 -0.82
C PHE A 100 3.61 6.83 -1.00
N ILE A 101 4.02 7.63 0.00
CA ILE A 101 5.27 8.40 -0.02
C ILE A 101 6.24 7.76 0.96
N CYS A 102 7.21 7.04 0.45
CA CYS A 102 8.24 6.35 1.24
C CYS A 102 9.38 5.90 0.33
N ASN A 103 10.60 5.81 0.87
CA ASN A 103 11.76 5.28 0.14
C ASN A 103 11.80 3.74 0.12
N ASN A 104 11.15 3.12 1.07
CA ASN A 104 11.01 1.67 1.17
C ASN A 104 9.53 1.30 1.14
N ILE A 105 9.22 0.10 0.68
CA ILE A 105 7.88 -0.44 0.84
C ILE A 105 7.63 -0.63 2.33
N VAL A 106 6.58 0.00 2.83
CA VAL A 106 6.06 -0.19 4.18
C VAL A 106 4.57 -0.46 4.02
N CYS A 107 4.17 -1.67 4.34
CA CYS A 107 2.79 -2.11 4.22
C CYS A 107 2.38 -2.98 5.42
N HIS A 108 1.08 -3.15 5.59
CA HIS A 108 0.49 -3.96 6.65
C HIS A 108 -0.77 -4.66 6.13
N CYS A 109 -0.97 -5.90 6.57
CA CYS A 109 -2.22 -6.62 6.34
C CYS A 109 -3.28 -6.12 7.35
N ASP A 110 -4.27 -5.38 6.85
CA ASP A 110 -5.36 -4.86 7.66
C ASP A 110 -6.58 -5.78 7.60
N ALA A 111 -6.95 -6.34 8.74
CA ALA A 111 -8.17 -7.15 8.94
C ALA A 111 -9.24 -6.42 9.78
N GLU A 112 -9.05 -5.13 10.07
CA GLU A 112 -9.99 -4.34 10.90
C GLU A 112 -10.78 -3.32 10.09
N GLN A 113 -10.79 -3.45 8.77
CA GLN A 113 -11.61 -2.63 7.85
C GLN A 113 -11.37 -1.12 8.00
N ARG A 114 -10.11 -0.72 8.24
CA ARG A 114 -9.74 0.67 8.49
C ARG A 114 -9.84 1.53 7.22
N TYR A 115 -10.29 2.77 7.40
CA TYR A 115 -10.24 3.80 6.37
C TYR A 115 -8.86 4.47 6.33
N ILE A 116 -8.35 4.75 5.14
CA ILE A 116 -7.06 5.39 4.94
C ILE A 116 -7.16 6.65 4.07
N LEU A 117 -6.37 7.66 4.39
CA LEU A 117 -6.19 8.86 3.57
C LEU A 117 -5.20 8.61 2.43
N ASN A 118 -5.22 9.46 1.42
CA ASN A 118 -4.43 9.37 0.18
C ASN A 118 -2.90 9.48 0.34
N SER A 119 -2.38 9.59 1.56
CA SER A 119 -0.97 9.33 1.86
C SER A 119 -0.65 7.83 2.00
N ALA A 120 -1.68 6.99 1.89
CA ALA A 120 -1.63 5.55 1.77
C ALA A 120 -2.56 5.09 0.65
N ASN A 121 -2.30 3.90 0.12
CA ASN A 121 -3.18 3.19 -0.80
C ASN A 121 -3.37 1.76 -0.31
N LEU A 122 -4.22 1.01 -0.98
CA LEU A 122 -4.50 -0.37 -0.61
C LEU A 122 -4.65 -1.26 -1.85
N PHE A 123 -4.50 -2.55 -1.61
CA PHE A 123 -4.92 -3.58 -2.56
C PHE A 123 -5.43 -4.83 -1.83
N ILE A 124 -6.25 -5.59 -2.55
CA ILE A 124 -6.87 -6.84 -2.11
C ILE A 124 -6.44 -7.90 -3.10
N LEU A 125 -5.88 -9.00 -2.62
CA LEU A 125 -5.50 -10.13 -3.48
C LEU A 125 -6.75 -10.85 -3.98
N ASN A 126 -6.68 -11.36 -5.20
CA ASN A 126 -7.72 -12.23 -5.72
C ASN A 126 -7.75 -13.55 -4.92
N ASP A 127 -8.91 -14.18 -4.85
CA ASP A 127 -9.13 -15.39 -4.03
C ASP A 127 -8.24 -16.58 -4.42
N ASP A 128 -7.79 -16.63 -5.68
CA ASP A 128 -6.92 -17.68 -6.22
C ASP A 128 -5.42 -17.35 -6.08
N PHE A 129 -5.06 -16.22 -5.47
CA PHE A 129 -3.67 -15.86 -5.25
C PHE A 129 -3.01 -16.86 -4.27
N PRO A 130 -1.82 -17.41 -4.58
CA PRO A 130 -1.26 -18.54 -3.83
C PRO A 130 -0.74 -18.19 -2.41
N LEU A 131 -0.63 -16.91 -2.08
CA LEU A 131 -0.18 -16.43 -0.78
C LEU A 131 -1.30 -15.63 -0.09
N SER A 132 -1.35 -15.68 1.23
CA SER A 132 -2.25 -14.83 2.02
C SER A 132 -1.82 -13.36 1.99
N HIS A 133 -2.74 -12.44 2.33
CA HIS A 133 -2.45 -11.01 2.47
C HIS A 133 -1.29 -10.75 3.45
N SER A 134 -1.23 -11.48 4.56
CA SER A 134 -0.14 -11.36 5.53
C SER A 134 1.20 -11.80 4.92
N GLN A 135 1.25 -12.94 4.24
CA GLN A 135 2.47 -13.42 3.60
C GLN A 135 3.00 -12.46 2.53
N VAL A 136 2.10 -11.86 1.72
CA VAL A 136 2.48 -10.86 0.72
C VAL A 136 2.98 -9.58 1.40
N ALA A 137 2.34 -9.14 2.49
CA ALA A 137 2.81 -7.98 3.23
C ALA A 137 4.21 -8.21 3.83
N ASP A 138 4.47 -9.39 4.40
CA ASP A 138 5.78 -9.75 4.94
C ASP A 138 6.86 -9.80 3.84
N LEU A 139 6.52 -10.38 2.68
CA LEU A 139 7.41 -10.43 1.53
C LEU A 139 7.77 -9.02 1.04
N LEU A 140 6.78 -8.15 0.83
CA LEU A 140 6.98 -6.77 0.39
C LEU A 140 7.80 -5.96 1.41
N ASN A 141 7.62 -6.20 2.70
CA ASN A 141 8.37 -5.54 3.78
C ASN A 141 9.81 -6.06 3.94
N SER A 142 10.17 -7.17 3.29
CA SER A 142 11.49 -7.79 3.45
C SER A 142 12.61 -6.89 2.92
N ASP A 143 13.82 -7.06 3.45
CA ASP A 143 15.00 -6.32 3.00
C ASP A 143 15.34 -6.65 1.54
N THR A 144 15.15 -7.91 1.13
CA THR A 144 15.39 -8.36 -0.24
C THR A 144 14.44 -7.67 -1.21
N MET A 145 13.14 -7.62 -0.91
CA MET A 145 12.16 -6.95 -1.77
C MET A 145 12.38 -5.45 -1.81
N ASN A 146 12.76 -4.83 -0.69
CA ASN A 146 13.08 -3.42 -0.63
C ASN A 146 14.38 -3.08 -1.36
N TRP A 147 15.40 -3.95 -1.30
CA TRP A 147 16.59 -3.81 -2.14
C TRP A 147 16.22 -3.88 -3.62
N LEU A 148 15.46 -4.90 -4.03
CA LEU A 148 15.01 -5.07 -5.41
C LEU A 148 14.21 -3.86 -5.90
N PHE A 149 13.26 -3.39 -5.11
CA PHE A 149 12.44 -2.22 -5.42
C PHE A 149 13.32 -0.98 -5.69
N ARG A 150 14.24 -0.68 -4.78
CA ARG A 150 15.15 0.48 -4.94
C ARG A 150 16.11 0.34 -6.11
N SER A 151 16.57 -0.88 -6.38
CA SER A 151 17.46 -1.15 -7.52
C SER A 151 16.77 -0.96 -8.86
N ILE A 152 15.45 -1.20 -8.94
CA ILE A 152 14.68 -1.06 -10.17
C ILE A 152 14.06 0.34 -10.28
N PHE A 153 13.43 0.83 -9.20
CA PHE A 153 12.63 2.05 -9.17
C PHE A 153 13.29 3.10 -8.28
N ASN A 154 14.00 4.03 -8.85
CA ASN A 154 14.59 5.16 -8.09
C ASN A 154 13.52 6.23 -7.84
N THR A 155 12.61 5.98 -6.92
CA THR A 155 11.45 6.82 -6.62
C THR A 155 11.19 6.94 -5.12
N HIS A 156 10.57 8.06 -4.71
CA HIS A 156 10.06 8.29 -3.36
C HIS A 156 8.55 8.02 -3.24
N LYS A 157 7.93 7.49 -4.31
CA LYS A 157 6.53 7.14 -4.34
C LYS A 157 6.39 5.66 -4.65
N ILE A 158 5.62 4.96 -3.84
CA ILE A 158 5.29 3.57 -4.08
C ILE A 158 4.04 3.53 -4.97
N LEU A 159 4.24 3.33 -6.26
CA LEU A 159 3.15 3.31 -7.23
C LEU A 159 2.62 1.89 -7.43
N ARG A 160 1.32 1.79 -7.74
CA ARG A 160 0.72 0.52 -8.14
C ARG A 160 1.52 -0.17 -9.25
N GLY A 161 1.81 0.57 -10.33
CA GLY A 161 2.51 0.00 -11.49
C GLY A 161 3.92 -0.51 -11.18
N ASP A 162 4.58 0.01 -10.13
CA ASP A 162 5.88 -0.47 -9.66
C ASP A 162 5.71 -1.77 -8.88
N LEU A 163 4.72 -1.82 -7.96
CA LEU A 163 4.42 -3.03 -7.18
C LEU A 163 3.94 -4.19 -8.07
N GLU A 164 3.18 -3.90 -9.12
CA GLU A 164 2.71 -4.89 -10.09
C GLU A 164 3.84 -5.54 -10.92
N GLN A 165 5.03 -4.93 -10.94
CA GLN A 165 6.18 -5.45 -11.68
C GLN A 165 7.14 -6.28 -10.83
N LEU A 166 6.97 -6.30 -9.51
CA LEU A 166 7.81 -7.11 -8.62
C LEU A 166 7.49 -8.61 -8.79
N PRO A 167 8.51 -9.49 -8.73
CA PRO A 167 8.35 -10.93 -8.87
C PRO A 167 7.81 -11.59 -7.62
#